data_b26a6b09d34c3e543f89db596f8d2a2c
#
_entry.id   b26a6b09d34c3e543f89db596f8d2a2c
#
_cell.length_a   1.000
_cell.length_b   1.000
_cell.length_c   1.000
_cell.angle_alpha   90.00
_cell.angle_beta   90.00
_cell.angle_gamma   90.00
#
_symmetry.space_group_name_H-M   'P 1'
#
loop_
_entity.id
_entity.type
_entity.pdbx_description
1 polymer ?
#
loop_
_entity_poly.entity_id
_entity_poly.type
_entity_poly.pdbx_seq_one_letter_code
_entity_poly.pdbx_strand_id
1 'polypeptide(L)'
;MRIAEPTRFRSRSVYLVLILLLLIGTGIYAGYQVKFDQDARIRATALTMGDPDLGRRLSKRYGCAGCHNIPGVPGAQGMVGPSLQGFAARVYIGGVATNSPDTLIQWIENPRSIDPKTAMPVTGISRAEARHVAAYLYTLQ
;
A
#
# COMPACT_ATOMS: atom_id res chain seq x y z
N MET A 1 -5.22 52.26 43.86
CA MET A 1 -6.19 51.40 43.20
C MET A 1 -5.39 50.50 42.23
N ARG A 2 -5.09 49.24 42.63
CA ARG A 2 -4.28 48.30 41.80
C ARG A 2 -5.27 47.49 40.99
N ILE A 3 -5.25 47.65 39.68
CA ILE A 3 -6.04 46.87 38.78
C ILE A 3 -5.29 45.53 38.60
N ALA A 4 -5.89 44.44 39.08
CA ALA A 4 -5.37 43.10 38.97
C ALA A 4 -5.43 42.67 37.49
N GLU A 5 -4.28 42.19 36.93
CA GLU A 5 -4.25 41.53 35.63
C GLU A 5 -4.61 40.04 35.78
N PRO A 6 -5.82 39.59 35.37
CA PRO A 6 -6.20 38.19 35.48
C PRO A 6 -6.02 37.36 34.18
N THR A 7 -5.41 37.88 33.12
CA THR A 7 -5.56 37.31 31.80
C THR A 7 -4.44 36.34 31.32
N ARG A 8 -3.22 36.42 31.86
CA ARG A 8 -2.09 35.60 31.42
C ARG A 8 -2.10 34.14 31.87
N PHE A 9 -2.68 33.86 33.04
CA PHE A 9 -2.68 32.48 33.56
C PHE A 9 -3.73 31.60 32.86
N ARG A 10 -4.84 32.17 32.49
CA ARG A 10 -5.95 31.48 31.77
C ARG A 10 -5.54 31.06 30.33
N SER A 11 -4.73 31.87 29.67
CA SER A 11 -4.23 31.60 28.31
C SER A 11 -3.30 30.40 28.30
N ARG A 12 -2.35 30.26 29.22
CA ARG A 12 -1.41 29.15 29.27
C ARG A 12 -2.10 27.81 29.48
N SER A 13 -3.06 27.72 30.34
CA SER A 13 -3.82 26.49 30.60
C SER A 13 -4.63 26.05 29.36
N VAL A 14 -5.22 27.00 28.64
CA VAL A 14 -5.92 26.69 27.37
C VAL A 14 -4.96 26.12 26.33
N TYR A 15 -3.77 26.70 26.17
CA TYR A 15 -2.78 26.17 25.21
C TYR A 15 -2.28 24.77 25.60
N LEU A 16 -2.07 24.50 26.88
CA LEU A 16 -1.69 23.17 27.35
C LEU A 16 -2.77 22.13 27.07
N VAL A 17 -4.03 22.46 27.29
CA VAL A 17 -5.15 21.57 26.96
C VAL A 17 -5.23 21.32 25.46
N LEU A 18 -5.09 22.35 24.63
CA LEU A 18 -5.11 22.19 23.17
C LEU A 18 -3.94 21.32 22.66
N ILE A 19 -2.74 21.52 23.20
CA ILE A 19 -1.57 20.68 22.88
C ILE A 19 -1.83 19.23 23.29
N LEU A 20 -2.36 18.99 24.48
CA LEU A 20 -2.67 17.64 24.95
C LEU A 20 -3.70 16.95 24.04
N LEU A 21 -4.77 17.66 23.66
CA LEU A 21 -5.78 17.13 22.74
C LEU A 21 -5.19 16.82 21.36
N LEU A 22 -4.29 17.66 20.86
CA LEU A 22 -3.58 17.42 19.59
C LEU A 22 -2.71 16.17 19.69
N LEU A 23 -1.95 16.01 20.77
CA LEU A 23 -1.09 14.83 20.99
C LEU A 23 -1.90 13.54 21.10
N ILE A 24 -3.03 13.58 21.82
CA ILE A 24 -3.94 12.43 21.91
C ILE A 24 -4.53 12.11 20.54
N GLY A 25 -5.01 13.12 19.80
CA GLY A 25 -5.57 12.93 18.47
C GLY A 25 -4.58 12.34 17.46
N THR A 26 -3.33 12.86 17.46
CA THR A 26 -2.27 12.31 16.61
C THR A 26 -1.88 10.89 17.01
N GLY A 27 -1.85 10.57 18.29
CA GLY A 27 -1.58 9.23 18.80
C GLY A 27 -2.66 8.22 18.36
N ILE A 28 -3.93 8.58 18.51
CA ILE A 28 -5.07 7.77 18.08
C ILE A 28 -5.01 7.56 16.56
N TYR A 29 -4.78 8.62 15.79
CA TYR A 29 -4.67 8.54 14.33
C TYR A 29 -3.52 7.63 13.89
N ALA A 30 -2.34 7.77 14.48
CA ALA A 30 -1.19 6.92 14.19
C ALA A 30 -1.47 5.45 14.52
N GLY A 31 -2.09 5.17 15.69
CA GLY A 31 -2.50 3.82 16.07
C GLY A 31 -3.50 3.20 15.09
N TYR A 32 -4.46 3.99 14.61
CA TYR A 32 -5.41 3.55 13.60
C TYR A 32 -4.73 3.18 12.27
N GLN A 33 -3.79 4.00 11.79
CA GLN A 33 -3.03 3.73 10.57
C GLN A 33 -2.20 2.44 10.69
N VAL A 34 -1.48 2.25 11.81
CA VAL A 34 -0.70 1.02 12.03
C VAL A 34 -1.60 -0.22 12.02
N LYS A 35 -2.77 -0.15 12.68
CA LYS A 35 -3.73 -1.26 12.67
C LYS A 35 -4.26 -1.54 11.27
N PHE A 36 -4.63 -0.50 10.52
CA PHE A 36 -5.15 -0.63 9.16
C PHE A 36 -4.14 -1.33 8.23
N ASP A 37 -2.86 -0.94 8.29
CA ASP A 37 -1.79 -1.55 7.52
C ASP A 37 -1.56 -3.02 7.93
N GLN A 38 -1.59 -3.32 9.22
CA GLN A 38 -1.47 -4.70 9.71
C GLN A 38 -2.62 -5.59 9.23
N ASP A 39 -3.86 -5.12 9.31
CA ASP A 39 -5.03 -5.85 8.85
C ASP A 39 -4.98 -6.10 7.33
N ALA A 40 -4.50 -5.12 6.54
CA ALA A 40 -4.30 -5.27 5.10
C ALA A 40 -3.25 -6.37 4.81
N ARG A 41 -2.14 -6.39 5.54
CA ARG A 41 -1.08 -7.41 5.40
C ARG A 41 -1.56 -8.80 5.76
N ILE A 42 -2.28 -8.95 6.86
CA ILE A 42 -2.86 -10.24 7.29
C ILE A 42 -3.81 -10.77 6.22
N ARG A 43 -4.73 -9.93 5.71
CA ARG A 43 -5.64 -10.31 4.62
C ARG A 43 -4.89 -10.70 3.34
N ALA A 44 -3.91 -9.90 2.93
CA ALA A 44 -3.11 -10.17 1.73
C ALA A 44 -2.36 -11.51 1.83
N THR A 45 -1.75 -11.79 2.98
CA THR A 45 -1.07 -13.07 3.25
C THR A 45 -2.07 -14.24 3.23
N ALA A 46 -3.23 -14.09 3.88
CA ALA A 46 -4.25 -15.14 3.90
C ALA A 46 -4.81 -15.46 2.50
N LEU A 47 -4.97 -14.44 1.66
CA LEU A 47 -5.50 -14.59 0.30
C LEU A 47 -4.50 -15.24 -0.67
N THR A 48 -3.21 -14.93 -0.55
CA THR A 48 -2.20 -15.31 -1.55
C THR A 48 -1.26 -16.39 -1.07
N MET A 49 -1.21 -16.66 0.23
CA MET A 49 -0.19 -17.47 0.91
C MET A 49 1.23 -16.92 0.67
N GLY A 50 1.34 -15.60 0.43
CA GLY A 50 2.58 -14.89 0.15
C GLY A 50 3.00 -13.98 1.30
N ASP A 51 4.27 -13.56 1.28
CA ASP A 51 4.86 -12.57 2.17
C ASP A 51 4.92 -11.21 1.46
N PRO A 52 4.17 -10.17 1.93
CA PRO A 52 4.18 -8.85 1.30
C PRO A 52 5.54 -8.15 1.29
N ASP A 53 6.37 -8.34 2.32
CA ASP A 53 7.69 -7.70 2.38
C ASP A 53 8.66 -8.31 1.36
N LEU A 54 8.61 -9.62 1.21
CA LEU A 54 9.35 -10.30 0.13
C LEU A 54 8.80 -9.87 -1.23
N GLY A 55 7.49 -9.76 -1.38
CA GLY A 55 6.84 -9.29 -2.62
C GLY A 55 7.31 -7.90 -3.05
N ARG A 56 7.43 -6.97 -2.10
CA ARG A 56 7.98 -5.63 -2.35
C ARG A 56 9.40 -5.68 -2.91
N ARG A 57 10.27 -6.53 -2.35
CA ARG A 57 11.65 -6.72 -2.84
C ARG A 57 11.69 -7.36 -4.22
N LEU A 58 10.85 -8.38 -4.44
CA LEU A 58 10.75 -9.09 -5.72
C LEU A 58 10.22 -8.19 -6.83
N SER A 59 9.27 -7.28 -6.53
CA SER A 59 8.79 -6.29 -7.51
C SER A 59 9.93 -5.44 -8.07
N LYS A 60 10.91 -5.08 -7.23
CA LYS A 60 12.12 -4.39 -7.69
C LYS A 60 13.04 -5.32 -8.48
N ARG A 61 13.30 -6.53 -7.98
CA ARG A 61 14.19 -7.52 -8.59
C ARG A 61 13.76 -7.90 -10.00
N TYR A 62 12.46 -8.09 -10.22
CA TYR A 62 11.88 -8.48 -11.50
C TYR A 62 11.55 -7.30 -12.43
N GLY A 63 12.02 -6.09 -12.10
CA GLY A 63 11.92 -4.92 -12.95
C GLY A 63 10.53 -4.31 -13.08
N CYS A 64 9.56 -4.67 -12.22
CA CYS A 64 8.20 -4.11 -12.24
C CYS A 64 8.22 -2.57 -12.14
N ALA A 65 9.19 -2.05 -11.39
CA ALA A 65 9.40 -0.61 -11.17
C ALA A 65 9.73 0.17 -12.45
N GLY A 66 10.23 -0.48 -13.48
CA GLY A 66 10.55 0.16 -14.77
C GLY A 66 9.32 0.57 -15.56
N CYS A 67 8.22 -0.16 -15.38
CA CYS A 67 6.97 0.09 -16.10
C CYS A 67 5.87 0.68 -15.21
N HIS A 68 5.83 0.33 -13.92
CA HIS A 68 4.77 0.70 -13.00
C HIS A 68 5.23 1.70 -11.94
N ASN A 69 4.32 2.62 -11.59
CA ASN A 69 4.40 3.33 -10.31
C ASN A 69 3.88 2.40 -9.22
N ILE A 70 4.75 2.07 -8.24
CA ILE A 70 4.43 1.12 -7.16
C ILE A 70 4.72 1.79 -5.82
N PRO A 71 3.70 2.18 -5.04
CA PRO A 71 3.89 2.77 -3.71
C PRO A 71 4.80 1.90 -2.84
N GLY A 72 5.72 2.53 -2.09
CA GLY A 72 6.62 1.83 -1.17
C GLY A 72 7.79 1.07 -1.82
N VAL A 73 7.88 0.99 -3.15
CA VAL A 73 9.04 0.43 -3.86
C VAL A 73 9.95 1.58 -4.31
N PRO A 74 11.18 1.71 -3.78
CA PRO A 74 12.08 2.80 -4.15
C PRO A 74 12.41 2.81 -5.64
N GLY A 75 12.22 3.97 -6.28
CA GLY A 75 12.48 4.18 -7.70
C GLY A 75 11.40 3.67 -8.66
N ALA A 76 10.28 3.12 -8.13
CA ALA A 76 9.17 2.66 -8.94
C ALA A 76 8.25 3.82 -9.36
N GLN A 77 8.65 4.56 -10.38
CA GLN A 77 7.93 5.69 -10.95
C GLN A 77 7.63 5.48 -12.45
N GLY A 78 7.62 4.23 -12.92
CA GLY A 78 7.32 3.90 -14.30
C GLY A 78 5.89 4.31 -14.69
N MET A 79 5.74 4.81 -15.92
CA MET A 79 4.46 5.28 -16.48
C MET A 79 4.05 4.50 -17.73
N VAL A 80 4.75 3.43 -18.08
CA VAL A 80 4.43 2.58 -19.24
C VAL A 80 3.22 1.70 -18.93
N GLY A 81 3.20 1.12 -17.72
CA GLY A 81 2.06 0.40 -17.19
C GLY A 81 1.21 1.27 -16.26
N PRO A 82 -0.01 0.84 -15.89
CA PRO A 82 -0.84 1.58 -14.94
C PRO A 82 -0.18 1.68 -13.57
N SER A 83 -0.41 2.79 -12.85
CA SER A 83 -0.01 2.90 -11.44
C SER A 83 -0.64 1.76 -10.63
N LEU A 84 0.12 1.15 -9.72
CA LEU A 84 -0.38 0.09 -8.84
C LEU A 84 -0.90 0.61 -7.49
N GLN A 85 -0.99 1.92 -7.33
CA GLN A 85 -1.65 2.52 -6.17
C GLN A 85 -3.12 2.08 -6.11
N GLY A 86 -3.63 1.78 -4.91
CA GLY A 86 -5.01 1.34 -4.71
C GLY A 86 -5.33 0.01 -5.40
N PHE A 87 -4.33 -0.84 -5.64
CA PHE A 87 -4.51 -2.09 -6.40
C PHE A 87 -5.51 -3.04 -5.75
N ALA A 88 -5.51 -3.11 -4.42
CA ALA A 88 -6.39 -4.00 -3.66
C ALA A 88 -7.90 -3.73 -3.91
N ALA A 89 -8.26 -2.49 -4.24
CA ALA A 89 -9.64 -2.08 -4.51
C ALA A 89 -10.07 -2.32 -5.96
N ARG A 90 -9.19 -2.76 -6.85
CA ARG A 90 -9.53 -2.97 -8.26
C ARG A 90 -10.38 -4.20 -8.46
N VAL A 91 -11.36 -4.08 -9.34
CA VAL A 91 -12.24 -5.21 -9.75
C VAL A 91 -11.58 -6.04 -10.86
N TYR A 92 -10.77 -5.40 -11.72
CA TYR A 92 -10.16 -6.05 -12.88
C TYR A 92 -8.63 -5.88 -12.92
N ILE A 93 -7.96 -6.88 -13.47
CA ILE A 93 -6.54 -6.91 -13.82
C ILE A 93 -6.43 -6.65 -15.32
N GLY A 94 -5.62 -5.65 -15.72
CA GLY A 94 -5.41 -5.30 -17.12
C GLY A 94 -6.69 -4.95 -17.91
N GLY A 95 -7.83 -4.79 -17.23
CA GLY A 95 -9.13 -4.58 -17.87
C GLY A 95 -9.76 -5.84 -18.47
N VAL A 96 -9.13 -7.00 -18.37
CA VAL A 96 -9.53 -8.23 -19.08
C VAL A 96 -9.90 -9.39 -18.15
N ALA A 97 -9.42 -9.42 -16.91
CA ALA A 97 -9.67 -10.52 -15.99
C ALA A 97 -10.08 -10.01 -14.61
N THR A 98 -10.91 -10.77 -13.90
CA THR A 98 -11.32 -10.45 -12.52
C THR A 98 -10.11 -10.47 -11.59
N ASN A 99 -10.01 -9.48 -10.69
CA ASN A 99 -8.97 -9.41 -9.68
C ASN A 99 -9.25 -10.43 -8.57
N SER A 100 -8.72 -11.63 -8.75
CA SER A 100 -8.67 -12.68 -7.73
C SER A 100 -7.22 -13.08 -7.46
N PRO A 101 -6.91 -13.66 -6.30
CA PRO A 101 -5.55 -14.06 -5.96
C PRO A 101 -4.90 -14.96 -7.01
N ASP A 102 -5.60 -15.99 -7.46
CA ASP A 102 -5.07 -16.92 -8.46
C ASP A 102 -4.88 -16.27 -9.83
N THR A 103 -5.83 -15.44 -10.25
CA THR A 103 -5.72 -14.69 -11.51
C THR A 103 -4.58 -13.69 -11.47
N LEU A 104 -4.39 -13.00 -10.34
CA LEU A 104 -3.28 -12.06 -10.17
C LEU A 104 -1.91 -12.78 -10.19
N ILE A 105 -1.80 -13.90 -9.50
CA ILE A 105 -0.58 -14.71 -9.50
C ILE A 105 -0.27 -15.19 -10.92
N GLN A 106 -1.26 -15.69 -11.64
CA GLN A 106 -1.12 -16.10 -13.04
C GLN A 106 -0.72 -14.93 -13.96
N TRP A 107 -1.34 -13.75 -13.77
CA TRP A 107 -1.02 -12.54 -14.51
C TRP A 107 0.42 -12.10 -14.30
N ILE A 108 0.92 -12.14 -13.06
CA ILE A 108 2.30 -11.77 -12.73
C ILE A 108 3.29 -12.79 -13.34
N GLU A 109 2.98 -14.08 -13.27
CA GLU A 109 3.82 -15.17 -13.80
C GLU A 109 3.86 -15.17 -15.32
N ASN A 110 2.68 -15.16 -15.94
CA ASN A 110 2.52 -15.23 -17.39
C ASN A 110 1.30 -14.43 -17.88
N PRO A 111 1.43 -13.11 -18.04
CA PRO A 111 0.30 -12.26 -18.42
C PRO A 111 -0.30 -12.61 -19.79
N ARG A 112 0.53 -13.14 -20.71
CA ARG A 112 0.08 -13.53 -22.04
C ARG A 112 -0.80 -14.77 -22.06
N SER A 113 -0.81 -15.57 -20.99
CA SER A 113 -1.74 -16.69 -20.88
C SER A 113 -3.19 -16.21 -20.64
N ILE A 114 -3.36 -14.98 -20.16
CA ILE A 114 -4.68 -14.36 -19.91
C ILE A 114 -5.01 -13.40 -21.06
N ASP A 115 -4.09 -12.54 -21.45
CA ASP A 115 -4.23 -11.64 -22.60
C ASP A 115 -3.01 -11.73 -23.51
N PRO A 116 -3.09 -12.44 -24.63
CA PRO A 116 -2.01 -12.57 -25.60
C PRO A 116 -1.50 -11.25 -26.18
N LYS A 117 -2.34 -10.17 -26.10
CA LYS A 117 -2.03 -8.84 -26.65
C LYS A 117 -1.43 -7.89 -25.60
N THR A 118 -1.31 -8.33 -24.36
CA THR A 118 -0.78 -7.45 -23.30
C THR A 118 0.65 -7.00 -23.59
N ALA A 119 0.93 -5.73 -23.28
CA ALA A 119 2.28 -5.19 -23.31
C ALA A 119 3.13 -5.61 -22.09
N MET A 120 2.50 -6.17 -21.04
CA MET A 120 3.22 -6.64 -19.86
C MET A 120 4.09 -7.86 -20.24
N PRO A 121 5.42 -7.82 -20.03
CA PRO A 121 6.30 -8.91 -20.42
C PRO A 121 6.22 -10.08 -19.44
N VAL A 122 6.61 -11.27 -19.91
CA VAL A 122 6.95 -12.40 -19.03
C VAL A 122 8.32 -12.11 -18.42
N THR A 123 8.39 -11.93 -17.10
CA THR A 123 9.62 -11.52 -16.40
C THR A 123 10.49 -12.69 -15.94
N GLY A 124 10.01 -13.92 -16.09
CA GLY A 124 10.68 -15.12 -15.59
C GLY A 124 10.50 -15.36 -14.09
N ILE A 125 9.59 -14.60 -13.45
CA ILE A 125 9.22 -14.83 -12.05
C ILE A 125 8.52 -16.19 -11.90
N SER A 126 8.90 -16.95 -10.88
CA SER A 126 8.23 -18.21 -10.58
C SER A 126 6.86 -17.98 -9.94
N ARG A 127 5.96 -18.96 -10.05
CA ARG A 127 4.64 -18.89 -9.40
C ARG A 127 4.74 -18.69 -7.88
N ALA A 128 5.73 -19.31 -7.24
CA ALA A 128 5.97 -19.15 -5.82
C ALA A 128 6.35 -17.70 -5.47
N GLU A 129 7.22 -17.07 -6.26
CA GLU A 129 7.60 -15.66 -6.05
C GLU A 129 6.48 -14.70 -6.46
N ALA A 130 5.71 -15.03 -7.50
CA ALA A 130 4.54 -14.25 -7.91
C ALA A 130 3.49 -14.15 -6.79
N ARG A 131 3.32 -15.19 -5.94
CA ARG A 131 2.47 -15.14 -4.74
C ARG A 131 2.89 -14.03 -3.79
N HIS A 132 4.18 -13.85 -3.55
CA HIS A 132 4.70 -12.81 -2.70
C HIS A 132 4.44 -11.41 -3.29
N VAL A 133 4.65 -11.24 -4.60
CA VAL A 133 4.33 -9.99 -5.29
C VAL A 133 2.83 -9.69 -5.22
N ALA A 134 1.97 -10.69 -5.45
CA ALA A 134 0.52 -10.56 -5.31
C ALA A 134 0.12 -10.15 -3.87
N ALA A 135 0.74 -10.76 -2.86
CA ALA A 135 0.54 -10.37 -1.46
C ALA A 135 0.85 -8.88 -1.25
N TYR A 136 1.98 -8.40 -1.78
CA TYR A 136 2.32 -7.00 -1.68
C TYR A 136 1.28 -6.09 -2.36
N LEU A 137 0.85 -6.42 -3.57
CA LEU A 137 -0.14 -5.63 -4.30
C LEU A 137 -1.48 -5.55 -3.56
N TYR A 138 -1.90 -6.61 -2.88
CA TYR A 138 -3.10 -6.59 -2.05
C TYR A 138 -2.97 -5.77 -0.76
N THR A 139 -1.77 -5.33 -0.37
CA THR A 139 -1.61 -4.33 0.71
C THR A 139 -1.81 -2.90 0.24
N LEU A 140 -1.79 -2.63 -1.07
CA LEU A 140 -1.92 -1.29 -1.64
C LEU A 140 -3.40 -0.89 -1.74
N GLN A 141 -3.87 -0.23 -0.65
CA GLN A 141 -5.25 0.28 -0.50
C GLN A 141 -5.42 1.64 -1.18
#